data_5833607d07b826618a114f0a04db08bc
#
_entry.id   5833607d07b826618a114f0a04db08bc
#
_cell.length_a   1.000
_cell.length_b   1.000
_cell.length_c   1.000
_cell.angle_alpha   90.00
_cell.angle_beta   90.00
_cell.angle_gamma   90.00
#
_symmetry.space_group_name_H-M   'P 1'
#
loop_
_entity.id
_entity.type
_entity.pdbx_description
1 polymer ?
#
loop_
_entity_poly.entity_id
_entity_poly.type
_entity_poly.pdbx_seq_one_letter_code
_entity_poly.pdbx_strand_id
1 'polypeptide(L)'
;SVHASLPLGVFTGILVGFLLPSLSAYTYKIQNGMNLYNMGFACGLFAMMVVPILTAFGDKPDSVLYWSTGLNFELSLACGALCVVFILIGTFGCGDPAWAVWAGYRRLLSTTGRAPNDYLRMFGAGPVMVNIGINGLIGIAYVLLVGGDLNGPTLGGIFTIMGFLSLIHI
;
A
#
# COMPACT_ATOMS: atom_id res chain seq x y z
N SER A 1 -5.45 -23.31 -19.77
CA SER A 1 -4.39 -22.28 -19.79
C SER A 1 -4.75 -21.26 -20.87
N VAL A 2 -5.31 -20.15 -20.47
CA VAL A 2 -5.54 -19.03 -21.38
C VAL A 2 -4.17 -18.41 -21.65
N HIS A 3 -3.60 -18.74 -22.79
CA HIS A 3 -2.61 -17.88 -23.41
C HIS A 3 -3.33 -16.62 -23.87
N ALA A 4 -3.60 -15.70 -22.94
CA ALA A 4 -3.99 -14.36 -23.34
C ALA A 4 -2.87 -13.86 -24.24
N SER A 5 -3.17 -13.67 -25.52
CA SER A 5 -2.18 -13.14 -26.46
C SER A 5 -1.70 -11.80 -25.88
N LEU A 6 -0.39 -11.56 -25.89
CA LEU A 6 0.20 -10.30 -25.38
C LEU A 6 -0.60 -9.05 -25.81
N PRO A 7 -1.08 -8.96 -27.08
CA PRO A 7 -1.93 -7.84 -27.51
C PRO A 7 -3.23 -7.68 -26.71
N LEU A 8 -3.90 -8.79 -26.38
CA LEU A 8 -5.15 -8.75 -25.61
C LEU A 8 -4.89 -8.29 -24.17
N GLY A 9 -3.79 -8.74 -23.55
CA GLY A 9 -3.39 -8.30 -22.21
C GLY A 9 -3.05 -6.82 -22.18
N VAL A 10 -2.34 -6.32 -23.18
CA VAL A 10 -2.02 -4.88 -23.29
C VAL A 10 -3.29 -4.07 -23.51
N PHE A 11 -4.18 -4.49 -24.40
CA PHE A 11 -5.45 -3.80 -24.67
C PHE A 11 -6.33 -3.73 -23.42
N THR A 12 -6.49 -4.85 -22.71
CA THR A 12 -7.25 -4.89 -21.44
C THR A 12 -6.59 -4.01 -20.37
N GLY A 13 -5.26 -4.01 -20.26
CA GLY A 13 -4.54 -3.16 -19.33
C GLY A 13 -4.76 -1.67 -19.58
N ILE A 14 -4.73 -1.24 -20.85
CA ILE A 14 -5.02 0.14 -21.26
C ILE A 14 -6.47 0.50 -20.95
N LEU A 15 -7.43 -0.35 -21.29
CA LEU A 15 -8.84 -0.13 -21.02
C LEU A 15 -9.10 0.03 -19.51
N VAL A 16 -8.56 -0.87 -18.71
CA VAL A 16 -8.67 -0.82 -17.25
C VAL A 16 -8.02 0.45 -16.69
N GLY A 17 -6.82 0.78 -17.15
CA GLY A 17 -6.11 1.99 -16.74
C GLY A 17 -6.87 3.27 -17.07
N PHE A 18 -7.64 3.28 -18.15
CA PHE A 18 -8.49 4.42 -18.52
C PHE A 18 -9.78 4.52 -17.67
N LEU A 19 -10.37 3.39 -17.31
CA LEU A 19 -11.63 3.35 -16.54
C LEU A 19 -11.42 3.58 -15.03
N LEU A 20 -10.31 3.08 -14.47
CA LEU A 20 -10.06 3.10 -13.02
C LEU A 20 -10.01 4.51 -12.41
N PRO A 21 -9.38 5.53 -13.01
CA PRO A 21 -9.38 6.88 -12.45
C PRO A 21 -10.78 7.47 -12.31
N SER A 22 -11.62 7.28 -13.31
CA SER A 22 -13.02 7.75 -13.31
C SER A 22 -13.84 7.02 -12.23
N LEU A 23 -13.69 5.70 -12.14
CA LEU A 23 -14.36 4.88 -11.13
C LEU A 23 -13.88 5.25 -9.72
N SER A 24 -12.58 5.48 -9.55
CA SER A 24 -12.00 5.92 -8.28
C SER A 24 -12.53 7.28 -7.83
N ALA A 25 -12.65 8.24 -8.75
CA ALA A 25 -13.24 9.54 -8.43
C ALA A 25 -14.70 9.44 -8.01
N TYR A 26 -15.45 8.50 -8.61
CA TYR A 26 -16.85 8.26 -8.27
C TYR A 26 -17.00 7.57 -6.90
N THR A 27 -16.21 6.53 -6.65
CA THR A 27 -16.19 5.81 -5.35
C THR A 27 -15.76 6.72 -4.21
N TYR A 28 -14.82 7.65 -4.44
CA TYR A 28 -14.41 8.66 -3.47
C TYR A 28 -15.59 9.54 -3.02
N LYS A 29 -16.42 9.98 -3.96
CA LYS A 29 -17.62 10.78 -3.64
C LYS A 29 -18.64 10.01 -2.80
N ILE A 30 -18.87 8.73 -3.10
CA ILE A 30 -19.79 7.87 -2.36
C ILE A 30 -19.31 7.68 -0.92
N GLN A 31 -18.01 7.50 -0.72
CA GLN A 31 -17.42 7.20 0.58
C GLN A 31 -17.10 8.46 1.41
N ASN A 32 -17.28 9.67 0.86
CA ASN A 32 -16.95 10.93 1.52
C ASN A 32 -15.51 10.99 2.09
N GLY A 33 -14.55 10.37 1.40
CA GLY A 33 -13.16 10.30 1.83
C GLY A 33 -12.88 9.41 3.05
N MET A 34 -13.80 8.54 3.42
CA MET A 34 -13.63 7.63 4.58
C MET A 34 -12.78 6.40 4.26
N ASN A 35 -12.58 6.07 2.98
CA ASN A 35 -11.76 4.95 2.56
C ASN A 35 -10.44 5.41 1.96
N LEU A 36 -9.35 5.15 2.67
CA LEU A 36 -7.99 5.45 2.23
C LEU A 36 -7.56 4.67 0.99
N TYR A 37 -8.16 3.50 0.77
CA TYR A 37 -7.89 2.61 -0.36
C TYR A 37 -8.86 2.83 -1.52
N ASN A 38 -9.26 4.04 -1.78
CA ASN A 38 -10.27 4.35 -2.79
C ASN A 38 -9.97 3.70 -4.16
N MET A 39 -8.72 3.78 -4.64
CA MET A 39 -8.29 3.13 -5.88
C MET A 39 -8.35 1.60 -5.77
N GLY A 40 -7.87 1.02 -4.65
CA GLY A 40 -7.96 -0.43 -4.40
C GLY A 40 -9.40 -0.92 -4.30
N PHE A 41 -10.27 -0.16 -3.68
CA PHE A 41 -11.69 -0.46 -3.63
C PHE A 41 -12.32 -0.41 -5.04
N ALA A 42 -12.01 0.61 -5.84
CA ALA A 42 -12.45 0.71 -7.22
C ALA A 42 -11.94 -0.46 -8.08
N CYS A 43 -10.67 -0.87 -7.92
CA CYS A 43 -10.11 -2.04 -8.58
C CYS A 43 -10.83 -3.33 -8.17
N GLY A 44 -11.12 -3.48 -6.88
CA GLY A 44 -11.87 -4.64 -6.36
C GLY A 44 -13.26 -4.74 -6.93
N LEU A 45 -14.02 -3.64 -6.94
CA LEU A 45 -15.34 -3.59 -7.57
C LEU A 45 -15.28 -3.95 -9.06
N PHE A 46 -14.31 -3.37 -9.78
CA PHE A 46 -14.11 -3.66 -11.19
C PHE A 46 -13.80 -5.14 -11.43
N ALA A 47 -12.91 -5.73 -10.65
CA ALA A 47 -12.57 -7.14 -10.73
C ALA A 47 -13.79 -8.04 -10.44
N MET A 48 -14.59 -7.72 -9.42
CA MET A 48 -15.83 -8.44 -9.09
C MET A 48 -16.86 -8.42 -10.22
N MET A 49 -16.85 -7.40 -11.08
CA MET A 49 -17.72 -7.34 -12.26
C MET A 49 -17.13 -8.11 -13.45
N VAL A 50 -15.83 -7.96 -13.68
CA VAL A 50 -15.16 -8.51 -14.88
C VAL A 50 -14.92 -10.00 -14.79
N VAL A 51 -14.49 -10.51 -13.61
CA VAL A 51 -14.17 -11.94 -13.43
C VAL A 51 -15.35 -12.86 -13.74
N PRO A 52 -16.59 -12.63 -13.25
CA PRO A 52 -17.74 -13.45 -13.62
C PRO A 52 -18.07 -13.40 -15.10
N ILE A 53 -17.90 -12.23 -15.76
CA ILE A 53 -18.11 -12.09 -17.19
C ILE A 53 -17.13 -12.96 -17.96
N LEU A 54 -15.82 -12.86 -17.66
CA LEU A 54 -14.80 -13.70 -18.29
C LEU A 54 -15.05 -15.18 -18.07
N THR A 55 -15.46 -15.56 -16.86
CA THR A 55 -15.81 -16.95 -16.54
C THR A 55 -17.01 -17.45 -17.36
N ALA A 56 -18.01 -16.61 -17.61
CA ALA A 56 -19.16 -16.95 -18.46
C ALA A 56 -18.76 -17.19 -19.93
N PHE A 57 -17.70 -16.56 -20.40
CA PHE A 57 -17.12 -16.80 -21.73
C PHE A 57 -16.11 -17.97 -21.77
N GLY A 58 -15.99 -18.72 -20.70
CA GLY A 58 -15.14 -19.91 -20.64
C GLY A 58 -13.71 -19.68 -20.14
N ASP A 59 -13.37 -18.45 -19.82
CA ASP A 59 -12.10 -18.08 -19.20
C ASP A 59 -12.20 -18.29 -17.68
N LYS A 60 -11.62 -19.40 -17.21
CA LYS A 60 -11.47 -19.64 -15.77
C LYS A 60 -10.07 -19.19 -15.36
N PRO A 61 -9.93 -18.05 -14.67
CA PRO A 61 -8.65 -17.67 -14.11
C PRO A 61 -8.31 -18.69 -13.00
N ASP A 62 -7.31 -19.53 -13.26
CA ASP A 62 -6.74 -20.39 -12.22
C ASP A 62 -5.95 -19.48 -11.26
N SER A 63 -6.60 -19.06 -10.19
CA SER A 63 -5.92 -18.34 -9.13
C SER A 63 -5.13 -19.33 -8.28
N VAL A 64 -3.85 -19.49 -8.56
CA VAL A 64 -2.94 -20.25 -7.71
C VAL A 64 -2.32 -19.29 -6.70
N LEU A 65 -2.71 -19.42 -5.45
CA LEU A 65 -2.07 -18.69 -4.36
C LEU A 65 -0.79 -19.43 -3.95
N TYR A 66 0.37 -18.90 -4.33
CA TYR A 66 1.65 -19.39 -3.84
C TYR A 66 1.92 -18.79 -2.46
N TRP A 67 1.76 -19.60 -1.42
CA TRP A 67 2.09 -19.22 -0.06
C TRP A 67 3.46 -19.80 0.31
N SER A 68 4.51 -18.96 0.26
CA SER A 68 5.85 -19.37 0.69
C SER A 68 5.99 -19.23 2.19
N THR A 69 6.64 -20.22 2.79
CA THR A 69 6.92 -20.30 4.23
C THR A 69 8.42 -20.45 4.46
N GLY A 70 8.88 -20.17 5.69
CA GLY A 70 10.26 -20.41 6.08
C GLY A 70 11.27 -19.32 5.75
N LEU A 71 10.82 -18.18 5.18
CA LEU A 71 11.67 -17.03 4.85
C LEU A 71 11.55 -15.88 5.86
N ASN A 72 10.96 -16.14 7.03
CA ASN A 72 10.66 -15.09 8.01
C ASN A 72 11.91 -14.35 8.48
N PHE A 73 13.01 -15.05 8.69
CA PHE A 73 14.25 -14.44 9.17
C PHE A 73 14.86 -13.51 8.12
N GLU A 74 15.04 -14.00 6.89
CA GLU A 74 15.67 -13.25 5.80
C GLU A 74 14.83 -12.03 5.42
N LEU A 75 13.52 -12.22 5.30
CA LEU A 75 12.62 -11.14 4.91
C LEU A 75 12.43 -10.11 6.03
N SER A 76 12.37 -10.55 7.31
CA SER A 76 12.31 -9.61 8.43
C SER A 76 13.59 -8.79 8.57
N LEU A 77 14.76 -9.40 8.33
CA LEU A 77 16.03 -8.70 8.34
C LEU A 77 16.13 -7.69 7.21
N ALA A 78 15.83 -8.09 5.97
CA ALA A 78 15.90 -7.22 4.81
C ALA A 78 14.90 -6.06 4.87
N CYS A 79 13.62 -6.36 5.13
CA CYS A 79 12.59 -5.34 5.22
C CYS A 79 12.72 -4.49 6.48
N GLY A 80 13.14 -5.08 7.60
CA GLY A 80 13.45 -4.36 8.83
C GLY A 80 14.61 -3.37 8.64
N ALA A 81 15.68 -3.79 7.97
CA ALA A 81 16.79 -2.91 7.63
C ALA A 81 16.32 -1.75 6.73
N LEU A 82 15.48 -2.01 5.73
CA LEU A 82 14.87 -0.97 4.90
C LEU A 82 14.06 0.02 5.74
N CYS A 83 13.25 -0.46 6.68
CA CYS A 83 12.48 0.41 7.58
C CYS A 83 13.38 1.27 8.46
N VAL A 84 14.49 0.72 8.99
CA VAL A 84 15.49 1.48 9.74
C VAL A 84 16.15 2.55 8.87
N VAL A 85 16.46 2.23 7.62
CA VAL A 85 16.99 3.21 6.65
C VAL A 85 16.01 4.36 6.45
N PHE A 86 14.71 4.11 6.31
CA PHE A 86 13.70 5.18 6.24
C PHE A 86 13.70 6.07 7.47
N ILE A 87 13.81 5.48 8.69
CA ILE A 87 13.88 6.24 9.94
C ILE A 87 15.14 7.10 9.99
N LEU A 88 16.29 6.55 9.59
CA LEU A 88 17.55 7.28 9.57
C LEU A 88 17.56 8.42 8.54
N ILE A 89 17.08 8.16 7.32
CA ILE A 89 16.93 9.20 6.30
C ILE A 89 15.97 10.29 6.80
N GLY A 90 14.83 9.91 7.37
CA GLY A 90 13.88 10.86 7.93
C GLY A 90 14.47 11.73 9.02
N THR A 91 15.25 11.10 9.92
CA THR A 91 15.82 11.80 11.09
C THR A 91 16.99 12.69 10.73
N PHE A 92 17.86 12.28 9.79
CA PHE A 92 19.15 12.95 9.53
C PHE A 92 19.31 13.44 8.10
N GLY A 93 18.54 12.92 7.14
CA GLY A 93 18.73 13.16 5.71
C GLY A 93 17.86 14.27 5.11
N CYS A 94 16.82 14.73 5.82
CA CYS A 94 15.85 15.69 5.27
C CYS A 94 16.17 17.17 5.55
N GLY A 95 17.31 17.47 6.18
CA GLY A 95 17.78 18.84 6.41
C GLY A 95 17.26 19.51 7.70
N ASP A 96 16.23 18.96 8.31
CA ASP A 96 15.72 19.42 9.60
C ASP A 96 16.51 18.81 10.76
N PRO A 97 16.66 19.53 11.89
CA PRO A 97 17.30 18.97 13.07
C PRO A 97 16.46 17.81 13.64
N ALA A 98 17.12 16.74 14.10
CA ALA A 98 16.46 15.51 14.54
C ALA A 98 15.33 15.75 15.57
N TRP A 99 15.51 16.68 16.51
CA TRP A 99 14.49 17.01 17.49
C TRP A 99 13.21 17.59 16.86
N ALA A 100 13.34 18.37 15.77
CA ALA A 100 12.20 18.95 15.05
C ALA A 100 11.45 17.86 14.27
N VAL A 101 12.17 16.91 13.66
CA VAL A 101 11.59 15.75 12.97
C VAL A 101 10.74 14.92 13.94
N TRP A 102 11.27 14.58 15.11
CA TRP A 102 10.54 13.81 16.12
C TRP A 102 9.39 14.58 16.76
N ALA A 103 9.50 15.89 16.91
CA ALA A 103 8.38 16.73 17.32
C ALA A 103 7.27 16.77 16.23
N GLY A 104 7.67 16.85 14.96
CA GLY A 104 6.75 16.74 13.82
C GLY A 104 6.05 15.39 13.77
N TYR A 105 6.79 14.29 13.98
CA TYR A 105 6.23 12.95 14.05
C TYR A 105 5.18 12.79 15.16
N ARG A 106 5.44 13.33 16.36
CA ARG A 106 4.44 13.34 17.45
C ARG A 106 3.16 14.07 17.08
N ARG A 107 3.26 15.20 16.36
CA ARG A 107 2.10 15.95 15.86
C ARG A 107 1.36 15.13 14.78
N LEU A 108 2.08 14.44 13.91
CA LEU A 108 1.51 13.55 12.90
C LEU A 108 0.63 12.46 13.54
N LEU A 109 1.10 11.82 14.63
CA LEU A 109 0.34 10.80 15.36
C LEU A 109 -0.95 11.33 15.99
N SER A 110 -1.04 12.63 16.28
CA SER A 110 -2.25 13.25 16.84
C SER A 110 -3.24 13.72 15.77
N THR A 111 -2.88 13.61 14.50
CA THR A 111 -3.73 14.06 13.38
C THR A 111 -4.70 12.97 12.98
N THR A 112 -5.91 13.37 12.61
CA THR A 112 -6.90 12.40 12.09
C THR A 112 -6.48 11.95 10.69
N GLY A 113 -6.45 10.62 10.46
CA GLY A 113 -6.13 10.04 9.15
C GLY A 113 -7.22 10.20 8.09
N ARG A 114 -8.15 11.13 8.29
CA ARG A 114 -9.26 11.35 7.36
C ARG A 114 -8.83 12.25 6.21
N ALA A 115 -9.11 11.84 4.99
CA ALA A 115 -8.91 12.67 3.80
C ALA A 115 -9.80 13.96 3.84
N PRO A 116 -9.33 15.07 3.26
CA PRO A 116 -8.08 15.25 2.53
C PRO A 116 -6.93 15.70 3.46
N ASN A 117 -6.03 14.81 3.83
CA ASN A 117 -4.83 15.16 4.58
C ASN A 117 -3.60 14.82 3.73
N ASP A 118 -2.69 15.76 3.60
CA ASP A 118 -1.40 15.58 2.95
C ASP A 118 -0.30 15.71 4.02
N TYR A 119 0.13 14.60 4.57
CA TYR A 119 1.12 14.61 5.64
C TYR A 119 2.47 15.16 5.19
N LEU A 120 2.82 14.95 3.91
CA LEU A 120 4.06 15.49 3.37
C LEU A 120 4.07 17.02 3.38
N ARG A 121 2.95 17.65 3.00
CA ARG A 121 2.79 19.11 3.05
C ARG A 121 2.63 19.66 4.47
N MET A 122 1.97 18.89 5.35
CA MET A 122 1.68 19.34 6.72
C MET A 122 2.89 19.24 7.64
N PHE A 123 3.71 18.19 7.50
CA PHE A 123 4.78 17.86 8.45
C PHE A 123 6.17 17.81 7.82
N GLY A 124 6.28 17.84 6.49
CA GLY A 124 7.54 17.70 5.78
C GLY A 124 7.99 16.25 5.60
N ALA A 125 9.06 16.05 4.85
CA ALA A 125 9.56 14.73 4.47
C ALA A 125 10.12 13.93 5.66
N GLY A 126 10.79 14.59 6.62
CA GLY A 126 11.42 13.94 7.76
C GLY A 126 10.44 13.11 8.60
N PRO A 127 9.39 13.73 9.20
CA PRO A 127 8.39 13.00 9.98
C PRO A 127 7.66 11.92 9.19
N VAL A 128 7.40 12.15 7.90
CA VAL A 128 6.74 11.17 7.02
C VAL A 128 7.62 9.94 6.80
N MET A 129 8.91 10.11 6.53
CA MET A 129 9.86 9.00 6.39
C MET A 129 10.00 8.18 7.68
N VAL A 130 10.05 8.86 8.84
CA VAL A 130 10.03 8.19 10.14
C VAL A 130 8.75 7.37 10.30
N ASN A 131 7.59 7.92 9.95
CA ASN A 131 6.31 7.23 10.02
C ASN A 131 6.27 5.99 9.11
N ILE A 132 6.76 6.08 7.87
CA ILE A 132 6.90 4.95 6.94
C ILE A 132 7.69 3.82 7.61
N GLY A 133 8.88 4.12 8.14
CA GLY A 133 9.73 3.11 8.75
C GLY A 133 9.11 2.47 9.99
N ILE A 134 8.50 3.26 10.87
CA ILE A 134 7.86 2.74 12.09
C ILE A 134 6.65 1.86 11.76
N ASN A 135 5.78 2.28 10.82
CA ASN A 135 4.64 1.47 10.40
C ASN A 135 5.09 0.14 9.78
N GLY A 136 6.18 0.14 9.01
CA GLY A 136 6.77 -1.08 8.47
C GLY A 136 7.27 -2.03 9.56
N LEU A 137 8.01 -1.53 10.56
CA LEU A 137 8.46 -2.33 11.69
C LEU A 137 7.30 -2.91 12.51
N ILE A 138 6.26 -2.12 12.73
CA ILE A 138 5.04 -2.59 13.43
C ILE A 138 4.37 -3.70 12.60
N GLY A 139 4.25 -3.53 11.28
CA GLY A 139 3.65 -4.53 10.40
C GLY A 139 4.43 -5.86 10.39
N ILE A 140 5.75 -5.80 10.29
CA ILE A 140 6.63 -6.98 10.36
C ILE A 140 6.48 -7.65 11.73
N ALA A 141 6.59 -6.88 12.81
CA ALA A 141 6.46 -7.40 14.16
C ALA A 141 5.10 -8.06 14.40
N TYR A 142 4.01 -7.46 13.91
CA TYR A 142 2.68 -8.03 14.01
C TYR A 142 2.58 -9.39 13.33
N VAL A 143 3.03 -9.51 12.07
CA VAL A 143 2.98 -10.78 11.34
C VAL A 143 3.75 -11.88 12.07
N LEU A 144 4.94 -11.57 12.59
CA LEU A 144 5.76 -12.54 13.34
C LEU A 144 5.13 -12.92 14.67
N LEU A 145 4.55 -11.96 15.41
CA LEU A 145 3.91 -12.20 16.71
C LEU A 145 2.68 -13.09 16.63
N VAL A 146 1.89 -12.97 15.56
CA VAL A 146 0.72 -13.83 15.34
C VAL A 146 1.08 -15.19 14.71
N GLY A 147 2.37 -15.48 14.53
CA GLY A 147 2.85 -16.73 13.92
C GLY A 147 2.59 -16.81 12.42
N GLY A 148 2.48 -15.67 11.74
CA GLY A 148 2.30 -15.60 10.29
C GLY A 148 3.62 -15.73 9.53
N ASP A 149 3.50 -15.90 8.21
CA ASP A 149 4.64 -15.95 7.30
C ASP A 149 4.83 -14.63 6.58
N LEU A 150 6.08 -14.15 6.57
CA LEU A 150 6.50 -13.07 5.68
C LEU A 150 6.72 -13.65 4.28
N ASN A 151 5.92 -13.18 3.33
CA ASN A 151 5.96 -13.58 1.92
C ASN A 151 5.46 -12.43 1.03
N GLY A 152 5.37 -12.65 -0.27
CA GLY A 152 4.91 -11.61 -1.21
C GLY A 152 3.60 -10.93 -0.81
N PRO A 153 2.51 -11.67 -0.56
CA PRO A 153 1.23 -11.12 -0.12
C PRO A 153 1.30 -10.31 1.18
N THR A 154 1.94 -10.85 2.23
CA THR A 154 2.04 -10.17 3.54
C THR A 154 2.91 -8.93 3.47
N LEU A 155 4.04 -8.98 2.77
CA LEU A 155 4.89 -7.81 2.53
C LEU A 155 4.18 -6.75 1.69
N GLY A 156 3.44 -7.16 0.66
CA GLY A 156 2.60 -6.26 -0.12
C GLY A 156 1.60 -5.50 0.75
N GLY A 157 0.96 -6.18 1.70
CA GLY A 157 0.09 -5.56 2.70
C GLY A 157 0.84 -4.58 3.60
N ILE A 158 2.01 -4.95 4.12
CA ILE A 158 2.85 -4.09 4.97
C ILE A 158 3.28 -2.83 4.19
N PHE A 159 3.81 -2.96 2.97
CA PHE A 159 4.22 -1.81 2.16
C PHE A 159 3.05 -0.91 1.79
N THR A 160 1.87 -1.48 1.58
CA THR A 160 0.65 -0.71 1.34
C THR A 160 0.30 0.13 2.58
N ILE A 161 0.32 -0.46 3.77
CA ILE A 161 0.09 0.26 5.04
C ILE A 161 1.13 1.37 5.24
N MET A 162 2.42 1.07 5.01
CA MET A 162 3.50 2.05 5.11
C MET A 162 3.24 3.27 4.21
N GLY A 163 2.84 3.06 2.97
CA GLY A 163 2.53 4.12 2.02
C GLY A 163 1.30 4.92 2.43
N PHE A 164 0.18 4.24 2.67
CA PHE A 164 -1.09 4.92 2.94
C PHE A 164 -1.12 5.67 4.27
N LEU A 165 -0.63 5.08 5.36
CA LEU A 165 -0.60 5.76 6.65
C LEU A 165 0.45 6.88 6.73
N SER A 166 1.29 7.02 5.73
CA SER A 166 2.37 8.01 5.75
C SER A 166 2.23 9.12 4.71
N LEU A 167 1.55 8.85 3.60
CA LEU A 167 1.51 9.77 2.47
C LEU A 167 0.12 10.33 2.18
N ILE A 168 -0.91 9.94 2.89
CA ILE A 168 -2.32 10.25 2.56
C ILE A 168 -2.45 11.47 1.66
N HIS A 169 -2.51 11.22 0.37
CA HIS A 169 -2.58 12.22 -0.68
C HIS A 169 -3.81 11.91 -1.54
N ILE A 170 -4.85 12.68 -1.38
CA ILE A 170 -6.02 12.65 -2.26
C ILE A 170 -6.40 14.06 -2.66
#